data_38c2d674cd0b6ea3955b663216a20cd2
#
_entry.id   38c2d674cd0b6ea3955b663216a20cd2
#
_cell.length_a   1.000
_cell.length_b   1.000
_cell.length_c   1.000
_cell.angle_alpha   90.00
_cell.angle_beta   90.00
_cell.angle_gamma   90.00
#
_symmetry.space_group_name_H-M   'P 1'
#
loop_
_entity.id
_entity.type
_entity.pdbx_description
1 polymer ?
#
loop_
_entity_poly.entity_id
_entity_poly.type
_entity_poly.pdbx_seq_one_letter_code
_entity_poly.pdbx_strand_id
1 'polypeptide(L)'
;MKGKNLNPSQKEKEIHSKLIEFLKKNPKGLTMTELVDGTGFSRKAIEKHLQILILENEIYMKQFGITKAYYPNHRIQHFDFEKLRYDNKIIWFNVLEGERGLYLLIQKKKNINGEWIHEHSITIPLEEGESFLKVLEKILTSKRTKELLKKIKKQGE
;
A
#
# COMPACT_ATOMS: atom_id res chain seq x y z
N MET A 1 22.62 11.68 -26.43
CA MET A 1 21.22 11.19 -26.31
C MET A 1 20.42 12.21 -25.49
N LYS A 2 19.44 12.87 -26.10
CA LYS A 2 18.57 13.84 -25.40
C LYS A 2 17.71 13.08 -24.41
N GLY A 3 17.89 13.33 -23.10
CA GLY A 3 17.03 12.79 -22.07
C GLY A 3 15.59 13.22 -22.33
N LYS A 4 14.67 12.26 -22.42
CA LYS A 4 13.24 12.54 -22.49
C LYS A 4 12.86 13.36 -21.26
N ASN A 5 12.39 14.58 -21.46
CA ASN A 5 11.77 15.38 -20.41
C ASN A 5 10.47 14.68 -19.99
N LEU A 6 10.58 13.76 -19.03
CA LEU A 6 9.44 13.11 -18.42
C LEU A 6 8.72 14.14 -17.53
N ASN A 7 7.39 14.14 -17.58
CA ASN A 7 6.63 14.93 -16.63
C ASN A 7 6.79 14.33 -15.20
N PRO A 8 6.52 15.10 -14.14
CA PRO A 8 6.74 14.66 -12.76
C PRO A 8 6.10 13.31 -12.43
N SER A 9 4.90 13.06 -12.93
CA SER A 9 4.16 11.82 -12.72
C SER A 9 4.82 10.61 -13.42
N GLN A 10 5.29 10.78 -14.65
CA GLN A 10 6.01 9.75 -15.38
C GLN A 10 7.34 9.39 -14.70
N LYS A 11 8.01 10.41 -14.15
CA LYS A 11 9.27 10.23 -13.42
C LYS A 11 9.05 9.44 -12.12
N GLU A 12 7.98 9.70 -11.39
CA GLU A 12 7.63 8.94 -10.20
C GLU A 12 7.31 7.47 -10.51
N LYS A 13 6.55 7.21 -11.57
CA LYS A 13 6.28 5.84 -12.03
C LYS A 13 7.56 5.10 -12.44
N GLU A 14 8.47 5.80 -13.10
CA GLU A 14 9.76 5.23 -13.49
C GLU A 14 10.60 4.83 -12.27
N ILE A 15 10.68 5.71 -11.26
CA ILE A 15 11.41 5.42 -10.03
C ILE A 15 10.81 4.21 -9.31
N HIS A 16 9.48 4.18 -9.18
CA HIS A 16 8.76 3.09 -8.53
C HIS A 16 9.03 1.74 -9.22
N SER A 17 8.86 1.68 -10.55
CA SER A 17 9.07 0.47 -11.34
C SER A 17 10.52 -0.02 -11.29
N LYS A 18 11.48 0.90 -11.40
CA LYS A 18 12.91 0.55 -11.32
C LYS A 18 13.32 0.04 -9.94
N LEU A 19 12.79 0.62 -8.87
CA LEU A 19 13.08 0.16 -7.51
C LEU A 19 12.57 -1.26 -7.27
N ILE A 20 11.33 -1.55 -7.65
CA ILE A 20 10.77 -2.89 -7.46
C ILE A 20 11.50 -3.94 -8.32
N GLU A 21 11.83 -3.59 -9.56
CA GLU A 21 12.60 -4.47 -10.44
C GLU A 21 14.01 -4.74 -9.88
N PHE A 22 14.68 -3.71 -9.35
CA PHE A 22 16.00 -3.85 -8.77
C PHE A 22 15.99 -4.71 -7.50
N LEU A 23 14.99 -4.52 -6.64
CA LEU A 23 14.78 -5.36 -5.47
C LEU A 23 14.47 -6.82 -5.85
N LYS A 24 13.63 -7.05 -6.85
CA LYS A 24 13.30 -8.41 -7.34
C LYS A 24 14.52 -9.17 -7.87
N LYS A 25 15.49 -8.47 -8.43
CA LYS A 25 16.79 -9.06 -8.86
C LYS A 25 17.75 -9.34 -7.71
N ASN A 26 17.47 -8.80 -6.51
CA ASN A 26 18.32 -8.93 -5.32
C ASN A 26 17.54 -9.52 -4.13
N PRO A 27 17.20 -10.81 -4.18
CA PRO A 27 16.34 -11.45 -3.17
C PRO A 27 16.96 -11.52 -1.77
N LYS A 28 18.26 -11.29 -1.66
CA LYS A 28 18.97 -11.23 -0.38
C LYS A 28 18.74 -9.92 0.37
N GLY A 29 18.00 -9.00 -0.23
CA GLY A 29 17.72 -7.68 0.32
C GLY A 29 18.82 -6.67 0.02
N LEU A 30 18.45 -5.40 0.06
CA LEU A 30 19.34 -4.26 -0.20
C LEU A 30 19.17 -3.20 0.89
N THR A 31 20.28 -2.61 1.29
CA THR A 31 20.31 -1.43 2.18
C THR A 31 19.98 -0.16 1.38
N MET A 32 19.71 0.93 2.09
CA MET A 32 19.49 2.24 1.46
C MET A 32 20.69 2.68 0.59
N THR A 33 21.91 2.42 1.05
CA THR A 33 23.14 2.78 0.32
C THR A 33 23.21 2.00 -0.99
N GLU A 34 23.01 0.69 -0.94
CA GLU A 34 23.03 -0.16 -2.15
C GLU A 34 21.92 0.21 -3.13
N LEU A 35 20.75 0.64 -2.64
CA LEU A 35 19.66 1.13 -3.49
C LEU A 35 20.05 2.45 -4.19
N VAL A 36 20.66 3.39 -3.49
CA VAL A 36 21.14 4.66 -4.07
C VAL A 36 22.20 4.38 -5.13
N ASP A 37 23.20 3.57 -4.79
CA ASP A 37 24.34 3.27 -5.68
C ASP A 37 23.87 2.49 -6.93
N GLY A 38 22.97 1.51 -6.75
CA GLY A 38 22.52 0.67 -7.82
C GLY A 38 21.48 1.31 -8.76
N THR A 39 20.65 2.21 -8.25
CA THR A 39 19.61 2.87 -9.06
C THR A 39 19.97 4.26 -9.55
N GLY A 40 20.90 4.93 -8.90
CA GLY A 40 21.29 6.32 -9.18
C GLY A 40 20.24 7.35 -8.75
N PHE A 41 19.18 6.94 -8.04
CA PHE A 41 18.17 7.86 -7.54
C PHE A 41 18.58 8.51 -6.23
N SER A 42 18.05 9.70 -5.95
CA SER A 42 18.32 10.37 -4.68
C SER A 42 17.72 9.57 -3.52
N ARG A 43 18.39 9.59 -2.37
CA ARG A 43 17.94 8.92 -1.14
C ARG A 43 16.50 9.30 -0.79
N LYS A 44 16.13 10.58 -0.90
CA LYS A 44 14.77 11.07 -0.60
C LYS A 44 13.72 10.48 -1.52
N ALA A 45 14.02 10.33 -2.82
CA ALA A 45 13.11 9.72 -3.77
C ALA A 45 12.93 8.23 -3.46
N ILE A 46 14.02 7.50 -3.21
CA ILE A 46 13.98 6.09 -2.84
C ILE A 46 13.15 5.89 -1.57
N GLU A 47 13.39 6.66 -0.52
CA GLU A 47 12.69 6.55 0.76
C GLU A 47 11.17 6.71 0.60
N LYS A 48 10.72 7.71 -0.17
CA LYS A 48 9.31 7.91 -0.52
C LYS A 48 8.70 6.67 -1.19
N HIS A 49 9.36 6.14 -2.20
CA HIS A 49 8.85 4.99 -2.95
C HIS A 49 8.92 3.68 -2.17
N LEU A 50 9.94 3.48 -1.32
CA LEU A 50 10.00 2.32 -0.43
C LEU A 50 8.83 2.29 0.55
N GLN A 51 8.43 3.44 1.10
CA GLN A 51 7.25 3.51 1.96
C GLN A 51 5.98 3.08 1.23
N ILE A 52 5.80 3.52 -0.02
CA ILE A 52 4.67 3.12 -0.85
C ILE A 52 4.70 1.60 -1.11
N LEU A 53 5.85 1.06 -1.52
CA LEU A 53 6.03 -0.37 -1.80
C LEU A 53 5.79 -1.25 -0.57
N ILE A 54 6.15 -0.79 0.63
CA ILE A 54 5.84 -1.48 1.90
C ILE A 54 4.33 -1.46 2.15
N LEU A 55 3.66 -0.34 1.96
CA LEU A 55 2.21 -0.22 2.12
C LEU A 55 1.44 -1.07 1.10
N GLU A 56 2.00 -1.25 -0.09
CA GLU A 56 1.44 -2.11 -1.14
C GLU A 56 1.79 -3.60 -0.95
N ASN A 57 2.56 -3.94 0.10
CA ASN A 57 3.11 -5.28 0.36
C ASN A 57 3.95 -5.87 -0.77
N GLU A 58 4.49 -5.04 -1.65
CA GLU A 58 5.43 -5.47 -2.70
C GLU A 58 6.82 -5.77 -2.14
N ILE A 59 7.15 -5.14 -1.03
CA ILE A 59 8.42 -5.34 -0.30
C ILE A 59 8.18 -5.36 1.20
N TYR A 60 9.16 -5.88 1.95
CA TYR A 60 9.20 -5.74 3.40
C TYR A 60 10.58 -5.26 3.86
N MET A 61 10.65 -4.71 5.06
CA MET A 61 11.87 -4.18 5.66
C MET A 61 12.23 -4.99 6.91
N LYS A 62 13.52 -5.31 7.06
CA LYS A 62 14.09 -5.82 8.31
C LYS A 62 15.12 -4.83 8.83
N GLN A 63 15.16 -4.67 10.14
CA GLN A 63 16.16 -3.83 10.81
C GLN A 63 17.16 -4.67 11.55
N PHE A 64 18.44 -4.41 11.28
CA PHE A 64 19.59 -5.04 11.91
C PHE A 64 20.41 -3.96 12.61
N GLY A 65 20.21 -3.78 13.91
CA GLY A 65 20.78 -2.64 14.63
C GLY A 65 20.27 -1.31 14.08
N ILE A 66 21.17 -0.48 13.58
CA ILE A 66 20.86 0.81 12.94
C ILE A 66 20.61 0.69 11.45
N THR A 67 20.91 -0.45 10.84
CA THR A 67 20.81 -0.68 9.39
C THR A 67 19.44 -1.26 9.04
N LYS A 68 18.79 -0.69 8.03
CA LYS A 68 17.57 -1.21 7.44
C LYS A 68 17.89 -1.85 6.10
N ALA A 69 17.37 -3.06 5.89
CA ALA A 69 17.45 -3.78 4.62
C ALA A 69 16.03 -4.04 4.09
N TYR A 70 15.87 -3.86 2.78
CA TYR A 70 14.60 -3.99 2.07
C TYR A 70 14.63 -5.22 1.18
N TYR A 71 13.58 -6.01 1.22
CA TYR A 71 13.47 -7.31 0.57
C TYR A 71 12.26 -7.34 -0.34
N PRO A 72 12.36 -7.92 -1.54
CA PRO A 72 11.18 -8.15 -2.36
C PRO A 72 10.29 -9.22 -1.72
N ASN A 73 9.00 -9.01 -1.81
CA ASN A 73 8.04 -9.94 -1.24
C ASN A 73 7.64 -11.00 -2.26
N HIS A 74 8.53 -11.95 -2.54
CA HIS A 74 8.30 -13.04 -3.50
C HIS A 74 7.27 -14.09 -3.04
N ARG A 75 6.87 -14.04 -1.76
CA ARG A 75 5.99 -15.04 -1.14
C ARG A 75 4.54 -14.59 -1.08
N ILE A 76 4.24 -13.37 -1.49
CA ILE A 76 2.87 -12.86 -1.49
C ILE A 76 2.28 -13.06 -2.88
N GLN A 77 1.32 -13.97 -2.96
CA GLN A 77 0.39 -14.02 -4.08
C GLN A 77 -0.78 -13.09 -3.75
N HIS A 78 -1.02 -12.11 -4.61
CA HIS A 78 -2.18 -11.25 -4.52
C HIS A 78 -3.34 -11.90 -5.25
N PHE A 79 -4.42 -12.14 -4.55
CA PHE A 79 -5.68 -12.54 -5.14
C PHE A 79 -6.62 -11.35 -5.09
N ASP A 80 -6.82 -10.68 -6.21
CA ASP A 80 -7.82 -9.62 -6.30
C ASP A 80 -9.20 -10.23 -6.03
N PHE A 81 -9.87 -9.74 -5.01
CA PHE A 81 -11.13 -10.33 -4.56
C PHE A 81 -12.31 -9.43 -4.89
N GLU A 82 -12.30 -8.20 -4.41
CA GLU A 82 -13.44 -7.30 -4.57
C GLU A 82 -13.01 -5.84 -4.47
N LYS A 83 -13.84 -4.94 -4.99
CA LYS A 83 -13.60 -3.50 -4.91
C LYS A 83 -14.89 -2.72 -4.73
N LEU A 84 -14.84 -1.70 -3.90
CA LEU A 84 -15.87 -0.68 -3.78
C LEU A 84 -15.39 0.60 -4.46
N ARG A 85 -16.15 1.10 -5.41
CA ARG A 85 -15.81 2.30 -6.16
C ARG A 85 -16.76 3.43 -5.79
N TYR A 86 -16.18 4.56 -5.45
CA TYR A 86 -16.84 5.85 -5.26
C TYR A 86 -16.25 6.85 -6.25
N ASP A 87 -16.85 8.01 -6.47
CA ASP A 87 -16.44 8.97 -7.50
C ASP A 87 -14.92 9.10 -7.67
N ASN A 88 -14.25 9.58 -6.63
CA ASN A 88 -12.79 9.79 -6.63
C ASN A 88 -12.03 8.86 -5.68
N LYS A 89 -12.68 7.80 -5.18
CA LYS A 89 -12.08 6.85 -4.24
C LYS A 89 -12.38 5.43 -4.65
N ILE A 90 -11.45 4.54 -4.34
CA ILE A 90 -11.62 3.11 -4.51
C ILE A 90 -11.07 2.37 -3.29
N ILE A 91 -11.79 1.38 -2.83
CA ILE A 91 -11.36 0.48 -1.76
C ILE A 91 -11.23 -0.91 -2.38
N TRP A 92 -10.01 -1.44 -2.33
CA TRP A 92 -9.68 -2.77 -2.81
C TRP A 92 -9.62 -3.74 -1.64
N PHE A 93 -10.18 -4.92 -1.84
CA PHE A 93 -10.12 -6.05 -0.92
C PHE A 93 -9.38 -7.18 -1.62
N ASN A 94 -8.22 -7.53 -1.10
CA ASN A 94 -7.37 -8.57 -1.65
C ASN A 94 -7.10 -9.62 -0.58
N VAL A 95 -6.91 -10.86 -0.99
CA VAL A 95 -6.36 -11.90 -0.12
C VAL A 95 -4.89 -12.09 -0.49
N LEU A 96 -4.05 -12.09 0.52
CA LEU A 96 -2.62 -12.31 0.39
C LEU A 96 -2.24 -13.62 1.03
N GLU A 97 -1.39 -14.39 0.38
CA GLU A 97 -0.66 -15.47 1.01
C GLU A 97 0.69 -14.95 1.52
N GLY A 98 0.89 -14.94 2.82
CA GLY A 98 2.12 -14.52 3.48
C GLY A 98 2.83 -15.67 4.19
N GLU A 99 3.96 -15.37 4.84
CA GLU A 99 4.77 -16.39 5.53
C GLU A 99 4.03 -17.14 6.66
N ARG A 100 3.03 -16.52 7.27
CA ARG A 100 2.30 -17.06 8.42
C ARG A 100 0.85 -17.40 8.11
N GLY A 101 0.45 -17.45 6.85
CA GLY A 101 -0.91 -17.77 6.44
C GLY A 101 -1.53 -16.76 5.50
N LEU A 102 -2.87 -16.74 5.46
CA LEU A 102 -3.63 -15.85 4.61
C LEU A 102 -3.99 -14.56 5.36
N TYR A 103 -3.97 -13.45 4.64
CA TYR A 103 -4.30 -12.12 5.13
C TYR A 103 -5.31 -11.44 4.22
N LEU A 104 -6.26 -10.74 4.81
CA LEU A 104 -7.07 -9.75 4.11
C LEU A 104 -6.31 -8.44 4.06
N LEU A 105 -6.08 -7.92 2.86
CA LEU A 105 -5.54 -6.58 2.63
C LEU A 105 -6.66 -5.67 2.12
N ILE A 106 -6.93 -4.62 2.86
CA ILE A 106 -7.87 -3.57 2.46
C ILE A 106 -7.06 -2.32 2.14
N GLN A 107 -7.15 -1.86 0.89
CA GLN A 107 -6.41 -0.68 0.42
C GLN A 107 -7.37 0.40 -0.04
N LYS A 108 -7.18 1.62 0.46
CA LYS A 108 -7.92 2.79 -0.01
C LYS A 108 -7.02 3.64 -0.89
N LYS A 109 -7.48 3.93 -2.10
CA LYS A 109 -6.82 4.83 -3.05
C LYS A 109 -7.77 5.97 -3.41
N LYS A 110 -7.20 7.14 -3.71
CA LYS A 110 -7.92 8.32 -4.17
C LYS A 110 -7.43 8.72 -5.55
N ASN A 111 -8.35 9.10 -6.42
CA ASN A 111 -7.99 9.67 -7.71
C ASN A 111 -7.68 11.16 -7.56
N ILE A 112 -6.50 11.56 -7.98
CA ILE A 112 -6.08 12.96 -8.04
C ILE A 112 -5.55 13.19 -9.45
N ASN A 113 -6.22 14.04 -10.23
CA ASN A 113 -5.83 14.37 -11.61
C ASN A 113 -5.64 13.15 -12.52
N GLY A 114 -6.49 12.13 -12.38
CA GLY A 114 -6.45 10.91 -13.19
C GLY A 114 -5.53 9.80 -12.65
N GLU A 115 -4.81 10.03 -11.57
CA GLU A 115 -3.92 9.06 -10.94
C GLU A 115 -4.49 8.55 -9.62
N TRP A 116 -4.40 7.22 -9.42
CA TRP A 116 -4.82 6.59 -8.17
C TRP A 116 -3.66 6.61 -7.17
N ILE A 117 -3.81 7.45 -6.14
CA ILE A 117 -2.83 7.61 -5.07
C ILE A 117 -3.27 6.79 -3.86
N HIS A 118 -2.35 6.00 -3.32
CA HIS A 118 -2.56 5.23 -2.10
C HIS A 118 -2.75 6.17 -0.90
N GLU A 119 -3.84 5.99 -0.15
CA GLU A 119 -4.09 6.74 1.08
C GLU A 119 -3.80 5.90 2.32
N HIS A 120 -4.41 4.71 2.39
CA HIS A 120 -4.35 3.85 3.57
C HIS A 120 -4.39 2.38 3.17
N SER A 121 -3.79 1.54 4.00
CA SER A 121 -4.02 0.10 3.97
C SER A 121 -4.13 -0.47 5.38
N ILE A 122 -4.88 -1.56 5.49
CA ILE A 122 -4.96 -2.40 6.67
C ILE A 122 -4.80 -3.85 6.26
N THR A 123 -4.01 -4.58 7.03
CA THR A 123 -3.80 -6.02 6.83
C THR A 123 -4.31 -6.75 8.07
N ILE A 124 -5.16 -7.74 7.86
CA ILE A 124 -5.81 -8.52 8.93
C ILE A 124 -5.53 -9.99 8.64
N PRO A 125 -5.01 -10.78 9.60
CA PRO A 125 -4.96 -12.22 9.46
C PRO A 125 -6.35 -12.76 9.12
N LEU A 126 -6.47 -13.62 8.12
CA LEU A 126 -7.79 -14.08 7.65
C LEU A 126 -8.53 -14.88 8.74
N GLU A 127 -7.80 -15.55 9.63
CA GLU A 127 -8.33 -16.22 10.81
C GLU A 127 -9.02 -15.30 11.82
N GLU A 128 -8.64 -14.01 11.83
CA GLU A 128 -9.27 -12.98 12.67
C GLU A 128 -10.44 -12.29 11.97
N GLY A 129 -10.67 -12.59 10.69
CA GLY A 129 -11.66 -11.92 9.83
C GLY A 129 -13.08 -11.96 10.37
N GLU A 130 -13.53 -13.10 10.92
CA GLU A 130 -14.88 -13.21 11.51
C GLU A 130 -15.06 -12.31 12.73
N SER A 131 -14.06 -12.26 13.60
CA SER A 131 -14.08 -11.39 14.78
C SER A 131 -14.09 -9.92 14.39
N PHE A 132 -13.29 -9.58 13.39
CA PHE A 132 -13.25 -8.23 12.83
C PHE A 132 -14.60 -7.83 12.23
N LEU A 133 -15.22 -8.71 11.45
CA LEU A 133 -16.53 -8.48 10.86
C LEU A 133 -17.61 -8.26 11.91
N LYS A 134 -17.67 -9.10 12.95
CA LYS A 134 -18.62 -8.95 14.08
C LYS A 134 -18.50 -7.59 14.77
N VAL A 135 -17.27 -7.10 14.95
CA VAL A 135 -17.03 -5.77 15.55
C VAL A 135 -17.53 -4.66 14.63
N LEU A 136 -17.23 -4.76 13.31
CA LEU A 136 -17.73 -3.80 12.32
C LEU A 136 -19.26 -3.76 12.29
N GLU A 137 -19.91 -4.91 12.22
CA GLU A 137 -21.36 -4.99 12.23
C GLU A 137 -21.95 -4.37 13.49
N LYS A 138 -21.39 -4.66 14.66
CA LYS A 138 -21.80 -4.07 15.94
C LYS A 138 -21.71 -2.54 15.92
N ILE A 139 -20.62 -1.99 15.38
CA ILE A 139 -20.43 -0.55 15.27
C ILE A 139 -21.47 0.05 14.32
N LEU A 140 -21.61 -0.51 13.11
CA LEU A 140 -22.49 0.02 12.07
C LEU A 140 -23.98 -0.07 12.46
N THR A 141 -24.37 -1.12 13.17
CA THR A 141 -25.77 -1.34 13.60
C THR A 141 -26.12 -0.66 14.92
N SER A 142 -25.13 -0.15 15.65
CA SER A 142 -25.36 0.47 16.96
C SER A 142 -26.26 1.70 16.85
N LYS A 143 -27.15 1.87 17.83
CA LYS A 143 -28.06 3.02 17.93
C LYS A 143 -27.27 4.35 17.90
N ARG A 144 -26.15 4.39 18.63
CA ARG A 144 -25.27 5.56 18.71
C ARG A 144 -24.72 5.97 17.34
N THR A 145 -24.23 5.01 16.54
CA THR A 145 -23.70 5.27 15.21
C THR A 145 -24.81 5.78 14.27
N LYS A 146 -26.00 5.18 14.32
CA LYS A 146 -27.16 5.63 13.54
C LYS A 146 -27.60 7.05 13.89
N GLU A 147 -27.56 7.41 15.19
CA GLU A 147 -27.89 8.76 15.65
C GLU A 147 -26.84 9.79 15.19
N LEU A 148 -25.54 9.44 15.24
CA LEU A 148 -24.46 10.29 14.74
C LEU A 148 -24.59 10.54 13.23
N LEU A 149 -24.85 9.51 12.45
CA LEU A 149 -25.06 9.64 11.01
C LEU A 149 -26.24 10.55 10.65
N LYS A 150 -27.35 10.48 11.41
CA LYS A 150 -28.50 11.37 11.24
C LYS A 150 -28.15 12.83 11.56
N LYS A 151 -27.36 13.08 12.61
CA LYS A 151 -26.91 14.44 12.97
C LYS A 151 -26.04 15.06 11.86
N ILE A 152 -25.08 14.29 11.33
CA ILE A 152 -24.18 14.78 10.26
C ILE A 152 -24.96 15.12 8.99
N LYS A 153 -25.92 14.29 8.58
CA LYS A 153 -26.76 14.57 7.40
C LYS A 153 -27.60 15.85 7.54
N LYS A 154 -28.08 16.18 8.74
CA LYS A 154 -28.84 17.42 8.99
C LYS A 154 -27.98 18.68 9.06
N GLN A 155 -26.67 18.57 9.21
CA GLN A 155 -25.73 19.71 9.23
C GLN A 155 -25.15 20.01 7.84
N GLY A 156 -25.38 19.15 6.86
CA GLY A 156 -24.88 19.30 5.48
C GLY A 156 -25.96 19.76 4.48
N GLU A 157 -27.18 20.00 4.95
CA GLU A 157 -28.26 20.71 4.22
C GLU A 157 -28.31 22.17 4.68
#